data_6298443d4b92e0e900d7e282c63a0361
#
_entry.id   6298443d4b92e0e900d7e282c63a0361
#
_cell.length_a   1.000
_cell.length_b   1.000
_cell.length_c   1.000
_cell.angle_alpha   90.00
_cell.angle_beta   90.00
_cell.angle_gamma   90.00
#
_symmetry.space_group_name_H-M   'P 1'
#
loop_
_entity.id
_entity.type
_entity.pdbx_description
1 polymer ?
#
loop_
_entity_poly.entity_id
_entity_poly.type
_entity_poly.pdbx_seq_one_letter_code
_entity_poly.pdbx_strand_id
1 'polypeptide(L)'
;MSDKKTFNLESQGDAPTLRQKKRPFNLLSLFLCIIVATAWFTRSRYPFPPLSIQERVEKILSQTPLIDGHDDFPILVRELFHNRINDRNFTEAFVTGNFPGHVDIPRLKQGRVGGTFWSVFVPCPKNGTNFSDENYAASVRETMEQVDIMSRVQQAYSKVFSTPPNGTTAMSAFREGKIISPLGIEGLHSIGNSLAHLRIFYELGVSYATLTHNCHNRYADAAILELPGGGIKKADPLWHGVSEEGQKLVFEMNRLGMIVDLAHVSTETMRDVLGAGKSEWIGSRAPVIYSHSSAYVLCPHPRNVPDDILELVREKNSLVMVNFSPDFISCTASDRADGIPDADAVHATLERVADHIMYIGNLIGFEHVGIGSDFDGIPTVPQGLEDVSRFPHLIIELLKRGVSDKDASKVVGGNLLRVWKQVDEVALEMQADGALPAED
;
A
#
# COMPACT_ATOMS: atom_id res chain seq x y z
N MET A 1 -37.88 32.26 75.72
CA MET A 1 -38.82 31.29 76.23
C MET A 1 -38.23 29.96 75.93
N SER A 2 -37.44 29.42 76.88
CA SER A 2 -37.81 28.47 77.97
C SER A 2 -38.21 27.13 77.26
N ASP A 3 -37.59 26.03 77.49
CA ASP A 3 -37.15 25.46 78.72
C ASP A 3 -36.10 24.32 78.52
N LYS A 4 -35.21 24.30 79.51
CA LYS A 4 -34.31 23.20 79.83
C LYS A 4 -35.13 22.02 80.37
N LYS A 5 -34.70 20.78 80.10
CA LYS A 5 -34.72 19.70 81.08
C LYS A 5 -33.55 18.75 80.89
N THR A 6 -32.65 18.82 81.82
CA THR A 6 -31.66 17.83 82.28
C THR A 6 -32.38 16.60 82.87
N PHE A 7 -31.85 15.40 82.59
CA PHE A 7 -31.87 14.30 83.63
C PHE A 7 -30.70 13.32 83.44
N ASN A 8 -30.26 12.88 84.56
CA ASN A 8 -29.02 12.21 84.95
C ASN A 8 -28.86 10.76 84.49
N LEU A 9 -27.60 10.40 84.34
CA LEU A 9 -26.78 9.30 84.93
C LEU A 9 -27.42 7.93 85.26
N GLU A 10 -26.65 6.96 84.84
CA GLU A 10 -26.25 5.65 85.38
C GLU A 10 -26.69 4.47 84.57
N SER A 11 -25.76 3.72 83.91
CA SER A 11 -25.16 2.54 84.58
C SER A 11 -24.19 1.84 83.60
N GLN A 12 -23.18 1.30 84.16
CA GLN A 12 -22.12 0.46 83.61
C GLN A 12 -22.71 -0.73 82.80
N GLY A 13 -22.18 -1.00 81.60
CA GLY A 13 -22.40 -2.24 80.89
C GLY A 13 -21.15 -2.60 80.11
N ASP A 14 -20.57 -3.71 80.46
CA ASP A 14 -19.33 -4.31 79.98
C ASP A 14 -19.20 -4.32 78.46
N ALA A 15 -18.04 -3.89 77.94
CA ALA A 15 -17.70 -4.01 76.51
C ALA A 15 -17.36 -5.49 76.17
N PRO A 16 -17.97 -6.09 75.16
CA PRO A 16 -17.58 -7.42 74.69
C PRO A 16 -16.23 -7.38 74.00
N THR A 17 -15.26 -8.10 74.55
CA THR A 17 -13.96 -8.37 73.90
C THR A 17 -14.19 -9.13 72.59
N LEU A 18 -13.92 -8.46 71.43
CA LEU A 18 -13.87 -9.07 70.17
C LEU A 18 -12.70 -10.07 70.04
N ARG A 19 -13.02 -11.36 70.28
CA ARG A 19 -12.12 -12.47 69.91
C ARG A 19 -11.85 -12.45 68.44
N GLN A 20 -10.66 -11.99 67.99
CA GLN A 20 -10.17 -12.17 66.60
C GLN A 20 -10.10 -13.68 66.34
N LYS A 21 -11.04 -14.18 65.50
CA LYS A 21 -10.93 -15.49 64.88
C LYS A 21 -9.75 -15.46 63.91
N LYS A 22 -8.64 -16.10 64.26
CA LYS A 22 -7.56 -16.43 63.34
C LYS A 22 -8.18 -17.25 62.20
N ARG A 23 -8.27 -16.66 61.03
CA ARG A 23 -8.68 -17.40 59.81
C ARG A 23 -7.66 -18.53 59.58
N PRO A 24 -8.08 -19.79 59.39
CA PRO A 24 -7.17 -20.86 59.09
C PRO A 24 -6.42 -20.52 57.78
N PHE A 25 -5.12 -20.58 57.85
CA PHE A 25 -4.25 -20.37 56.68
C PHE A 25 -4.59 -21.47 55.68
N ASN A 26 -5.16 -21.10 54.56
CA ASN A 26 -5.69 -22.04 53.58
C ASN A 26 -4.49 -22.63 52.83
N LEU A 27 -4.12 -23.88 53.13
CA LEU A 27 -3.03 -24.63 52.46
C LEU A 27 -3.12 -24.57 50.92
N LEU A 28 -4.35 -24.47 50.39
CA LEU A 28 -4.60 -24.31 48.97
C LEU A 28 -4.04 -23.00 48.40
N SER A 29 -4.18 -21.89 49.17
CA SER A 29 -3.64 -20.57 48.79
C SER A 29 -2.10 -20.57 48.84
N LEU A 30 -1.49 -21.26 49.76
CA LEU A 30 -0.03 -21.40 49.86
C LEU A 30 0.50 -22.22 48.64
N PHE A 31 -0.18 -23.31 48.30
CA PHE A 31 0.16 -24.14 47.16
C PHE A 31 0.04 -23.38 45.82
N LEU A 32 -1.00 -22.56 45.67
CA LEU A 32 -1.20 -21.70 44.50
C LEU A 32 -0.10 -20.64 44.39
N CYS A 33 0.27 -19.99 45.52
CA CYS A 33 1.37 -19.03 45.56
C CYS A 33 2.72 -19.67 45.22
N ILE A 34 2.98 -20.92 45.69
CA ILE A 34 4.20 -21.65 45.35
C ILE A 34 4.23 -22.02 43.87
N ILE A 35 3.10 -22.47 43.28
CA ILE A 35 3.02 -22.77 41.84
C ILE A 35 3.25 -21.51 41.01
N VAL A 36 2.63 -20.38 41.35
CA VAL A 36 2.83 -19.11 40.66
C VAL A 36 4.27 -18.60 40.82
N ALA A 37 4.83 -18.70 42.05
CA ALA A 37 6.22 -18.29 42.29
C ALA A 37 7.23 -19.19 41.56
N THR A 38 7.01 -20.52 41.53
CA THR A 38 7.88 -21.44 40.77
C THR A 38 7.72 -21.24 39.26
N ALA A 39 6.51 -21.02 38.77
CA ALA A 39 6.28 -20.70 37.37
C ALA A 39 6.94 -19.36 36.97
N TRP A 40 6.85 -18.35 37.85
CA TRP A 40 7.52 -17.06 37.62
C TRP A 40 9.05 -17.19 37.72
N PHE A 41 9.59 -17.96 38.67
CA PHE A 41 11.03 -18.18 38.83
C PHE A 41 11.63 -19.04 37.73
N THR A 42 10.92 -20.07 37.24
CA THR A 42 11.33 -20.86 36.09
C THR A 42 11.27 -20.04 34.81
N ARG A 43 10.24 -19.18 34.63
CA ARG A 43 10.12 -18.29 33.49
C ARG A 43 11.20 -17.20 33.42
N SER A 44 11.67 -16.72 34.62
CA SER A 44 12.76 -15.73 34.66
C SER A 44 14.14 -16.36 34.48
N ARG A 45 14.32 -17.66 34.79
CA ARG A 45 15.60 -18.38 34.61
C ARG A 45 15.77 -19.07 33.27
N TYR A 46 14.67 -19.39 32.60
CA TYR A 46 14.66 -20.00 31.25
C TYR A 46 13.77 -19.16 30.33
N PRO A 47 14.28 -18.01 29.85
CA PRO A 47 13.55 -17.26 28.83
C PRO A 47 13.32 -18.18 27.64
N PHE A 48 12.12 -18.12 27.05
CA PHE A 48 11.87 -18.85 25.80
C PHE A 48 12.99 -18.50 24.81
N PRO A 49 13.49 -19.49 24.06
CA PRO A 49 14.46 -19.20 23.04
C PRO A 49 13.90 -18.10 22.12
N PRO A 50 14.75 -17.20 21.62
CA PRO A 50 14.29 -16.18 20.68
C PRO A 50 13.66 -16.88 19.45
N LEU A 51 12.57 -16.29 18.93
CA LEU A 51 11.91 -16.81 17.73
C LEU A 51 12.92 -16.87 16.58
N SER A 52 12.87 -17.95 15.82
CA SER A 52 13.58 -18.04 14.54
C SER A 52 13.08 -16.96 13.57
N ILE A 53 13.85 -16.66 12.53
CA ILE A 53 13.45 -15.67 11.52
C ILE A 53 12.11 -16.07 10.87
N GLN A 54 11.92 -17.35 10.58
CA GLN A 54 10.66 -17.86 10.02
C GLN A 54 9.48 -17.63 10.97
N GLU A 55 9.63 -17.95 12.26
CA GLU A 55 8.56 -17.69 13.26
C GLU A 55 8.28 -16.19 13.41
N ARG A 56 9.30 -15.33 13.29
CA ARG A 56 9.11 -13.86 13.28
C ARG A 56 8.30 -13.43 12.06
N VAL A 57 8.62 -13.92 10.85
CA VAL A 57 7.86 -13.64 9.63
C VAL A 57 6.40 -14.07 9.78
N GLU A 58 6.16 -15.31 10.22
CA GLU A 58 4.80 -15.82 10.44
C GLU A 58 4.03 -14.94 11.44
N LYS A 59 4.67 -14.54 12.51
CA LYS A 59 4.07 -13.64 13.49
C LYS A 59 3.72 -12.28 12.88
N ILE A 60 4.63 -11.68 12.13
CA ILE A 60 4.42 -10.38 11.47
C ILE A 60 3.22 -10.48 10.52
N LEU A 61 3.24 -11.46 9.60
CA LEU A 61 2.22 -11.63 8.57
C LEU A 61 0.86 -12.11 9.10
N SER A 62 0.82 -12.70 10.31
CA SER A 62 -0.45 -13.02 10.98
C SER A 62 -1.12 -11.81 11.64
N GLN A 63 -0.37 -10.73 11.92
CA GLN A 63 -0.86 -9.53 12.61
C GLN A 63 -1.03 -8.33 11.68
N THR A 64 -0.21 -8.26 10.64
CA THR A 64 -0.21 -7.19 9.65
C THR A 64 -0.33 -7.80 8.25
N PRO A 65 -1.32 -7.40 7.44
CA PRO A 65 -1.43 -7.89 6.08
C PRO A 65 -0.19 -7.49 5.27
N LEU A 66 0.39 -8.43 4.52
CA LEU A 66 1.29 -8.09 3.44
C LEU A 66 0.43 -7.54 2.32
N ILE A 67 0.65 -6.28 1.95
CA ILE A 67 -0.11 -5.60 0.91
C ILE A 67 0.83 -5.20 -0.22
N ASP A 68 0.55 -5.73 -1.40
CA ASP A 68 1.18 -5.31 -2.63
C ASP A 68 0.53 -4.03 -3.15
N GLY A 69 1.33 -3.01 -3.43
CA GLY A 69 0.87 -1.70 -3.90
C GLY A 69 0.41 -1.68 -5.34
N HIS A 70 0.80 -2.66 -6.16
CA HIS A 70 0.50 -2.67 -7.59
C HIS A 70 0.68 -4.05 -8.20
N ASP A 71 -0.38 -4.52 -8.87
CA ASP A 71 -0.38 -5.80 -9.58
C ASP A 71 -1.37 -5.73 -10.77
N ASP A 72 -0.91 -6.06 -11.97
CA ASP A 72 -1.65 -5.91 -13.22
C ASP A 72 -2.42 -7.16 -13.65
N PHE A 73 -2.76 -8.02 -12.73
CA PHE A 73 -3.56 -9.22 -12.99
C PHE A 73 -4.77 -9.00 -13.93
N PRO A 74 -5.55 -7.87 -13.83
CA PRO A 74 -6.71 -7.67 -14.69
C PRO A 74 -6.38 -7.63 -16.18
N ILE A 75 -5.25 -7.03 -16.60
CA ILE A 75 -4.89 -6.98 -18.01
C ILE A 75 -4.54 -8.37 -18.56
N LEU A 76 -3.88 -9.23 -17.76
CA LEU A 76 -3.60 -10.60 -18.18
C LEU A 76 -4.89 -11.42 -18.35
N VAL A 77 -5.88 -11.21 -17.49
CA VAL A 77 -7.20 -11.84 -17.68
C VAL A 77 -7.83 -11.42 -19.00
N ARG A 78 -7.69 -10.14 -19.38
CA ARG A 78 -8.14 -9.64 -20.67
C ARG A 78 -7.40 -10.25 -21.84
N GLU A 79 -6.09 -10.23 -21.81
CA GLU A 79 -5.23 -10.66 -22.91
C GLU A 79 -5.28 -12.18 -23.14
N LEU A 80 -5.19 -12.96 -22.05
CA LEU A 80 -5.06 -14.40 -22.15
C LEU A 80 -6.42 -15.13 -22.12
N PHE A 81 -7.44 -14.56 -21.50
CA PHE A 81 -8.75 -15.20 -21.32
C PHE A 81 -9.92 -14.39 -21.89
N HIS A 82 -9.66 -13.27 -22.60
CA HIS A 82 -10.69 -12.45 -23.25
C HIS A 82 -11.82 -12.04 -22.27
N ASN A 83 -11.48 -11.70 -21.03
CA ASN A 83 -12.40 -11.34 -19.95
C ASN A 83 -13.37 -12.47 -19.52
N ARG A 84 -13.07 -13.74 -19.84
CA ARG A 84 -13.96 -14.91 -19.60
C ARG A 84 -13.58 -15.65 -18.35
N ILE A 85 -13.81 -15.06 -17.18
CA ILE A 85 -13.44 -15.66 -15.90
C ILE A 85 -14.26 -16.93 -15.52
N ASN A 86 -15.36 -17.22 -16.21
CA ASN A 86 -16.17 -18.41 -16.00
C ASN A 86 -15.74 -19.57 -16.88
N ASP A 87 -14.85 -19.36 -17.86
CA ASP A 87 -14.32 -20.42 -18.69
C ASP A 87 -13.44 -21.38 -17.86
N ARG A 88 -13.51 -22.66 -18.18
CA ARG A 88 -12.76 -23.70 -17.47
C ARG A 88 -11.26 -23.44 -17.49
N ASN A 89 -10.72 -22.94 -18.60
CA ASN A 89 -9.30 -22.64 -18.72
C ASN A 89 -8.83 -21.59 -17.68
N PHE A 90 -9.63 -20.55 -17.44
CA PHE A 90 -9.35 -19.57 -16.39
C PHE A 90 -9.54 -20.19 -15.00
N THR A 91 -10.74 -20.75 -14.74
CA THR A 91 -11.10 -21.23 -13.39
C THR A 91 -10.16 -22.33 -12.92
N GLU A 92 -9.79 -23.28 -13.78
CA GLU A 92 -8.88 -24.36 -13.43
C GLU A 92 -7.48 -23.82 -13.12
N ALA A 93 -6.92 -22.98 -14.00
CA ALA A 93 -5.59 -22.40 -13.81
C ALA A 93 -5.52 -21.55 -12.54
N PHE A 94 -6.50 -20.67 -12.30
CA PHE A 94 -6.51 -19.75 -11.17
C PHE A 94 -6.71 -20.41 -9.82
N VAL A 95 -7.43 -21.54 -9.78
CA VAL A 95 -7.71 -22.29 -8.53
C VAL A 95 -6.64 -23.33 -8.22
N THR A 96 -5.98 -23.91 -9.24
CA THR A 96 -5.01 -25.03 -9.06
C THR A 96 -3.55 -24.59 -8.99
N GLY A 97 -3.22 -23.30 -9.26
CA GLY A 97 -1.85 -22.81 -9.19
C GLY A 97 -1.08 -22.89 -10.51
N ASN A 98 -1.78 -22.90 -11.63
CA ASN A 98 -1.18 -22.95 -12.98
C ASN A 98 -1.54 -21.74 -13.84
N PHE A 99 -1.89 -20.62 -13.23
CA PHE A 99 -2.14 -19.40 -13.97
C PHE A 99 -0.83 -18.91 -14.63
N PRO A 100 -0.86 -18.48 -15.89
CA PRO A 100 0.37 -18.16 -16.65
C PRO A 100 1.08 -16.89 -16.20
N GLY A 101 0.42 -16.03 -15.39
CA GLY A 101 1.03 -14.85 -14.78
C GLY A 101 1.67 -15.15 -13.42
N HIS A 102 1.80 -14.11 -12.59
CA HIS A 102 2.45 -14.20 -11.28
C HIS A 102 1.48 -14.45 -10.14
N VAL A 103 0.16 -14.44 -10.39
CA VAL A 103 -0.90 -14.49 -9.38
C VAL A 103 -1.88 -15.63 -9.63
N ASP A 104 -2.14 -16.43 -8.60
CA ASP A 104 -3.28 -17.33 -8.46
C ASP A 104 -3.58 -17.63 -7.00
N ILE A 105 -4.71 -18.26 -6.72
CA ILE A 105 -5.14 -18.51 -5.33
C ILE A 105 -4.12 -19.30 -4.50
N PRO A 106 -3.54 -20.42 -4.99
CA PRO A 106 -2.49 -21.14 -4.25
C PRO A 106 -1.25 -20.32 -3.96
N ARG A 107 -0.73 -19.56 -4.94
CA ARG A 107 0.46 -18.72 -4.78
C ARG A 107 0.21 -17.55 -3.84
N LEU A 108 -0.97 -16.89 -3.91
CA LEU A 108 -1.38 -15.85 -2.95
C LEU A 108 -1.39 -16.38 -1.50
N LYS A 109 -1.91 -17.59 -1.29
CA LYS A 109 -1.89 -18.24 0.04
C LYS A 109 -0.48 -18.57 0.50
N GLN A 110 0.35 -19.13 -0.38
CA GLN A 110 1.75 -19.46 -0.10
C GLN A 110 2.55 -18.21 0.24
N GLY A 111 2.33 -17.11 -0.49
CA GLY A 111 2.94 -15.81 -0.27
C GLY A 111 2.42 -15.05 0.94
N ARG A 112 1.42 -15.60 1.65
CA ARG A 112 0.78 -14.95 2.80
C ARG A 112 0.26 -13.55 2.46
N VAL A 113 -0.17 -13.35 1.22
CA VAL A 113 -0.70 -12.08 0.73
C VAL A 113 -1.97 -11.72 1.49
N GLY A 114 -1.94 -10.58 2.16
CA GLY A 114 -3.06 -10.04 2.94
C GLY A 114 -3.84 -8.95 2.20
N GLY A 115 -3.26 -8.42 1.13
CA GLY A 115 -3.90 -7.42 0.28
C GLY A 115 -3.15 -7.18 -1.02
N THR A 116 -3.85 -6.68 -2.04
CA THR A 116 -3.27 -6.25 -3.31
C THR A 116 -4.12 -5.14 -3.89
N PHE A 117 -3.48 -4.06 -4.34
CA PHE A 117 -4.10 -3.06 -5.18
C PHE A 117 -4.03 -3.54 -6.63
N TRP A 118 -5.17 -3.93 -7.18
CA TRP A 118 -5.29 -4.45 -8.53
C TRP A 118 -5.32 -3.29 -9.52
N SER A 119 -4.29 -3.19 -10.36
CA SER A 119 -4.20 -2.17 -11.39
C SER A 119 -5.20 -2.47 -12.52
N VAL A 120 -6.09 -1.53 -12.81
CA VAL A 120 -6.96 -1.57 -13.99
C VAL A 120 -6.27 -0.81 -15.13
N PHE A 121 -5.10 -1.29 -15.48
CA PHE A 121 -4.23 -0.73 -16.50
C PHE A 121 -4.86 -0.76 -17.87
N VAL A 122 -4.65 0.30 -18.64
CA VAL A 122 -4.89 0.35 -20.10
C VAL A 122 -3.72 1.06 -20.78
N PRO A 123 -3.30 0.61 -21.97
CA PRO A 123 -2.18 1.23 -22.68
C PRO A 123 -2.39 2.71 -22.98
N CYS A 124 -1.31 3.46 -23.07
CA CYS A 124 -1.33 4.83 -23.54
C CYS A 124 -1.96 4.92 -24.94
N PRO A 125 -2.73 5.98 -25.25
CA PRO A 125 -3.27 6.18 -26.58
C PRO A 125 -2.15 6.23 -27.64
N LYS A 126 -2.39 5.65 -28.83
CA LYS A 126 -1.40 5.62 -29.93
C LYS A 126 -0.87 7.00 -30.32
N ASN A 127 -1.69 8.03 -30.21
CA ASN A 127 -1.28 9.42 -30.35
C ASN A 127 -1.14 10.06 -28.96
N GLY A 128 0.01 9.85 -28.33
CA GLY A 128 0.30 10.32 -26.95
C GLY A 128 0.40 11.85 -26.80
N THR A 129 0.33 12.62 -27.91
CA THR A 129 0.33 14.09 -27.89
C THR A 129 -1.06 14.69 -28.14
N ASN A 130 -2.06 13.86 -28.45
CA ASN A 130 -3.45 14.28 -28.63
C ASN A 130 -4.25 14.02 -27.35
N PHE A 131 -4.57 15.05 -26.62
CA PHE A 131 -5.32 14.99 -25.35
C PHE A 131 -6.83 15.20 -25.54
N SER A 132 -7.37 14.96 -26.74
CA SER A 132 -8.81 15.09 -26.98
C SER A 132 -9.60 13.92 -26.38
N ASP A 133 -10.87 14.16 -26.07
CA ASP A 133 -11.78 13.15 -25.54
C ASP A 133 -11.97 11.97 -26.50
N GLU A 134 -11.97 12.25 -27.82
CA GLU A 134 -12.08 11.21 -28.84
C GLU A 134 -10.89 10.25 -28.79
N ASN A 135 -9.66 10.77 -28.55
CA ASN A 135 -8.46 9.95 -28.43
C ASN A 135 -8.48 9.07 -27.19
N TYR A 136 -9.12 9.52 -26.11
CA TYR A 136 -9.21 8.80 -24.84
C TYR A 136 -10.45 7.89 -24.72
N ALA A 137 -11.43 7.98 -25.65
CA ALA A 137 -12.68 7.24 -25.53
C ALA A 137 -12.50 5.71 -25.42
N ALA A 138 -11.48 5.15 -26.12
CA ALA A 138 -11.14 3.74 -26.00
C ALA A 138 -10.58 3.39 -24.62
N SER A 139 -9.68 4.23 -24.08
CA SER A 139 -9.09 4.03 -22.75
C SER A 139 -10.16 4.02 -21.67
N VAL A 140 -11.11 4.97 -21.69
CA VAL A 140 -12.23 5.00 -20.72
C VAL A 140 -13.02 3.70 -20.76
N ARG A 141 -13.40 3.24 -21.96
CA ARG A 141 -14.17 2.00 -22.13
C ARG A 141 -13.39 0.80 -21.59
N GLU A 142 -12.11 0.69 -21.94
CA GLU A 142 -11.28 -0.43 -21.53
C GLU A 142 -11.04 -0.44 -20.03
N THR A 143 -10.87 0.72 -19.39
CA THR A 143 -10.81 0.86 -17.93
C THR A 143 -12.08 0.36 -17.26
N MET A 144 -13.26 0.72 -17.79
CA MET A 144 -14.55 0.19 -17.28
C MET A 144 -14.64 -1.34 -17.39
N GLU A 145 -14.17 -1.91 -18.50
CA GLU A 145 -14.12 -3.36 -18.70
C GLU A 145 -13.15 -4.04 -17.70
N GLN A 146 -12.03 -3.42 -17.36
CA GLN A 146 -11.08 -3.92 -16.34
C GLN A 146 -11.69 -3.87 -14.92
N VAL A 147 -12.40 -2.80 -14.59
CA VAL A 147 -13.16 -2.69 -13.33
C VAL A 147 -14.21 -3.80 -13.23
N ASP A 148 -14.94 -4.08 -14.32
CA ASP A 148 -15.92 -5.18 -14.37
C ASP A 148 -15.26 -6.55 -14.15
N ILE A 149 -14.10 -6.82 -14.79
CA ILE A 149 -13.37 -8.07 -14.58
C ILE A 149 -13.10 -8.29 -13.09
N MET A 150 -12.53 -7.29 -12.41
CA MET A 150 -12.18 -7.44 -11.00
C MET A 150 -13.42 -7.56 -10.11
N SER A 151 -14.47 -6.83 -10.39
CA SER A 151 -15.74 -6.98 -9.66
C SER A 151 -16.29 -8.41 -9.77
N ARG A 152 -16.23 -9.02 -10.95
CA ARG A 152 -16.66 -10.41 -11.17
C ARG A 152 -15.73 -11.42 -10.49
N VAL A 153 -14.41 -11.22 -10.52
CA VAL A 153 -13.43 -12.07 -9.80
C VAL A 153 -13.69 -12.02 -8.30
N GLN A 154 -13.86 -10.84 -7.72
CA GLN A 154 -14.15 -10.65 -6.30
C GLN A 154 -15.47 -11.34 -5.90
N GLN A 155 -16.50 -11.27 -6.73
CA GLN A 155 -17.78 -11.96 -6.49
C GLN A 155 -17.64 -13.49 -6.61
N ALA A 156 -17.00 -14.00 -7.67
CA ALA A 156 -16.82 -15.42 -7.90
C ALA A 156 -15.98 -16.08 -6.80
N TYR A 157 -14.99 -15.37 -6.28
CA TYR A 157 -14.08 -15.86 -5.25
C TYR A 157 -14.22 -15.08 -3.93
N SER A 158 -15.43 -14.73 -3.52
CA SER A 158 -15.75 -13.89 -2.35
C SER A 158 -15.31 -14.46 -0.99
N LYS A 159 -14.91 -15.74 -0.95
CA LYS A 159 -14.26 -16.34 0.22
C LYS A 159 -12.75 -16.03 0.29
N VAL A 160 -12.16 -15.57 -0.81
CA VAL A 160 -10.72 -15.24 -0.93
C VAL A 160 -10.53 -13.73 -0.92
N PHE A 161 -11.29 -13.01 -1.75
CA PHE A 161 -11.16 -11.57 -1.93
C PHE A 161 -12.25 -10.80 -1.18
N SER A 162 -11.91 -9.62 -0.66
CA SER A 162 -12.90 -8.66 -0.20
C SER A 162 -13.56 -7.96 -1.38
N THR A 163 -14.74 -7.37 -1.17
CA THR A 163 -15.15 -6.21 -1.96
C THR A 163 -14.17 -5.06 -1.70
N PRO A 164 -14.02 -4.08 -2.61
CA PRO A 164 -13.10 -2.97 -2.41
C PRO A 164 -13.39 -2.25 -1.08
N PRO A 165 -12.43 -2.22 -0.13
CA PRO A 165 -12.57 -1.47 1.10
C PRO A 165 -12.03 -0.04 0.92
N ASN A 166 -12.14 0.78 1.96
CA ASN A 166 -11.37 2.00 2.16
C ASN A 166 -10.31 1.82 3.26
N GLY A 167 -9.50 2.83 3.53
CA GLY A 167 -8.44 2.78 4.53
C GLY A 167 -8.92 2.49 5.95
N THR A 168 -10.16 2.86 6.26
CA THR A 168 -10.79 2.60 7.57
C THR A 168 -11.28 1.15 7.70
N THR A 169 -11.76 0.53 6.61
CA THR A 169 -12.38 -0.80 6.63
C THR A 169 -11.45 -1.93 6.19
N ALA A 170 -10.30 -1.64 5.58
CA ALA A 170 -9.35 -2.62 5.05
C ALA A 170 -8.95 -3.70 6.07
N MET A 171 -8.62 -3.30 7.30
CA MET A 171 -8.25 -4.26 8.36
C MET A 171 -9.40 -5.19 8.77
N SER A 172 -10.65 -4.84 8.55
CA SER A 172 -11.78 -5.76 8.80
C SER A 172 -11.75 -6.94 7.83
N ALA A 173 -11.53 -6.66 6.54
CA ALA A 173 -11.40 -7.70 5.51
C ALA A 173 -10.28 -8.69 5.83
N PHE A 174 -9.11 -8.19 6.25
CA PHE A 174 -7.99 -9.05 6.67
C PHE A 174 -8.34 -9.94 7.87
N ARG A 175 -9.00 -9.38 8.89
CA ARG A 175 -9.44 -10.15 10.08
C ARG A 175 -10.50 -11.20 9.75
N GLU A 176 -11.27 -11.02 8.69
CA GLU A 176 -12.20 -12.01 8.14
C GLU A 176 -11.48 -13.11 7.34
N GLY A 177 -10.16 -13.04 7.20
CA GLY A 177 -9.34 -13.98 6.42
C GLY A 177 -9.41 -13.78 4.91
N LYS A 178 -9.82 -12.58 4.47
CA LYS A 178 -9.88 -12.21 3.06
C LYS A 178 -8.69 -11.36 2.67
N ILE A 179 -8.32 -11.43 1.39
CA ILE A 179 -7.34 -10.53 0.76
C ILE A 179 -8.02 -9.17 0.54
N ILE A 180 -7.44 -8.11 1.08
CA ILE A 180 -7.84 -6.70 0.87
C ILE A 180 -7.68 -6.42 -0.63
N SER A 181 -8.76 -6.05 -1.34
CA SER A 181 -8.78 -6.04 -2.81
C SER A 181 -9.33 -4.73 -3.39
N PRO A 182 -8.69 -3.57 -3.13
CA PRO A 182 -9.01 -2.32 -3.81
C PRO A 182 -8.51 -2.33 -5.26
N LEU A 183 -8.98 -1.37 -6.06
CA LEU A 183 -8.53 -1.15 -7.42
C LEU A 183 -7.65 0.10 -7.51
N GLY A 184 -6.77 0.14 -8.51
CA GLY A 184 -6.01 1.32 -8.90
C GLY A 184 -6.19 1.61 -10.38
N ILE A 185 -6.22 2.88 -10.77
CA ILE A 185 -6.11 3.32 -12.18
C ILE A 185 -4.65 3.70 -12.43
N GLU A 186 -4.11 3.26 -13.57
CA GLU A 186 -2.76 3.58 -13.96
C GLU A 186 -2.72 4.52 -15.15
N GLY A 187 -2.60 5.80 -14.84
CA GLY A 187 -2.60 6.90 -15.81
C GLY A 187 -3.99 7.50 -16.07
N LEU A 188 -4.05 8.84 -16.00
CA LEU A 188 -5.30 9.59 -16.10
C LEU A 188 -5.88 9.70 -17.52
N HIS A 189 -5.21 9.15 -18.53
CA HIS A 189 -5.85 8.92 -19.84
C HIS A 189 -7.07 7.99 -19.71
N SER A 190 -7.11 7.16 -18.66
CA SER A 190 -8.21 6.27 -18.30
C SER A 190 -9.51 6.99 -17.92
N ILE A 191 -9.46 8.26 -17.50
CA ILE A 191 -10.67 9.03 -17.13
C ILE A 191 -11.19 9.90 -18.29
N GLY A 192 -10.47 10.00 -19.42
CA GLY A 192 -10.93 10.72 -20.61
C GLY A 192 -11.20 12.21 -20.34
N ASN A 193 -10.31 12.90 -19.63
CA ASN A 193 -10.42 14.31 -19.25
C ASN A 193 -11.65 14.68 -18.39
N SER A 194 -12.30 13.73 -17.74
CA SER A 194 -13.54 13.99 -16.99
C SER A 194 -13.42 13.67 -15.51
N LEU A 195 -13.61 14.67 -14.65
CA LEU A 195 -13.70 14.49 -13.21
C LEU A 195 -14.96 13.68 -12.83
N ALA A 196 -15.99 13.67 -13.68
CA ALA A 196 -17.15 12.81 -13.47
C ALA A 196 -16.75 11.33 -13.57
N HIS A 197 -15.89 10.94 -14.54
CA HIS A 197 -15.39 9.57 -14.62
C HIS A 197 -14.51 9.22 -13.41
N LEU A 198 -13.66 10.13 -12.94
CA LEU A 198 -12.87 9.93 -11.72
C LEU A 198 -13.76 9.59 -10.53
N ARG A 199 -14.85 10.34 -10.32
CA ARG A 199 -15.83 10.09 -9.25
C ARG A 199 -16.53 8.74 -9.39
N ILE A 200 -16.95 8.39 -10.61
CA ILE A 200 -17.59 7.09 -10.90
C ILE A 200 -16.63 5.94 -10.58
N PHE A 201 -15.37 6.03 -11.01
CA PHE A 201 -14.37 5.01 -10.71
C PHE A 201 -14.12 4.87 -9.21
N TYR A 202 -14.10 5.98 -8.47
CA TYR A 202 -14.00 5.94 -7.01
C TYR A 202 -15.17 5.17 -6.39
N GLU A 203 -16.41 5.45 -6.79
CA GLU A 203 -17.61 4.71 -6.34
C GLU A 203 -17.57 3.22 -6.71
N LEU A 204 -16.89 2.85 -7.80
CA LEU A 204 -16.69 1.46 -8.22
C LEU A 204 -15.53 0.76 -7.50
N GLY A 205 -14.85 1.44 -6.57
CA GLY A 205 -13.82 0.84 -5.73
C GLY A 205 -12.38 1.12 -6.13
N VAL A 206 -12.16 2.09 -7.05
CA VAL A 206 -10.82 2.59 -7.34
C VAL A 206 -10.34 3.45 -6.19
N SER A 207 -9.30 3.02 -5.51
CA SER A 207 -8.78 3.66 -4.30
C SER A 207 -7.56 4.54 -4.55
N TYR A 208 -6.84 4.36 -5.66
CA TYR A 208 -5.82 5.29 -6.13
C TYR A 208 -5.90 5.53 -7.62
N ALA A 209 -5.33 6.65 -8.07
CA ALA A 209 -5.07 6.92 -9.49
C ALA A 209 -3.64 7.44 -9.66
N THR A 210 -2.87 6.74 -10.50
CA THR A 210 -1.55 7.19 -10.95
C THR A 210 -1.72 8.33 -11.95
N LEU A 211 -1.06 9.47 -11.72
CA LEU A 211 -1.31 10.67 -12.52
C LEU A 211 -0.93 10.51 -14.00
N THR A 212 0.09 9.71 -14.30
CA THR A 212 0.49 9.36 -15.67
C THR A 212 0.86 7.89 -15.75
N HIS A 213 0.81 7.30 -16.93
CA HIS A 213 1.60 6.13 -17.29
C HIS A 213 2.80 6.59 -18.14
N ASN A 214 3.24 5.83 -19.13
CA ASN A 214 4.35 6.17 -20.02
C ASN A 214 3.93 7.15 -21.15
N CYS A 215 3.07 8.07 -20.82
CA CYS A 215 2.63 9.18 -21.69
C CYS A 215 2.21 10.38 -20.85
N HIS A 216 2.49 11.58 -21.34
CA HIS A 216 1.85 12.79 -20.80
C HIS A 216 0.34 12.70 -20.96
N ASN A 217 -0.37 13.44 -20.15
CA ASN A 217 -1.79 13.68 -20.34
C ASN A 217 -2.12 15.15 -20.03
N ARG A 218 -3.40 15.49 -20.01
CA ARG A 218 -3.85 16.86 -19.73
C ARG A 218 -3.42 17.37 -18.33
N TYR A 219 -3.13 16.45 -17.39
CA TYR A 219 -2.97 16.78 -15.97
C TYR A 219 -1.52 16.87 -15.50
N ALA A 220 -0.61 16.04 -16.07
CA ALA A 220 0.75 15.95 -15.56
C ALA A 220 1.75 15.39 -16.58
N ASP A 221 3.03 15.61 -16.28
CA ASP A 221 4.15 15.09 -17.05
C ASP A 221 4.57 13.69 -16.56
N ALA A 222 4.74 12.78 -17.52
CA ALA A 222 5.31 11.46 -17.33
C ALA A 222 6.84 11.49 -17.22
N ALA A 223 7.44 10.47 -16.57
CA ALA A 223 8.89 10.29 -16.50
C ALA A 223 9.50 9.81 -17.81
N ILE A 224 8.78 8.96 -18.53
CA ILE A 224 9.18 8.37 -19.80
C ILE A 224 8.02 8.40 -20.79
N LEU A 225 8.34 8.30 -22.09
CA LEU A 225 7.37 8.21 -23.17
C LEU A 225 7.59 6.94 -23.96
N GLU A 226 6.50 6.27 -24.32
CA GLU A 226 6.49 5.21 -25.31
C GLU A 226 6.67 5.81 -26.71
N LEU A 227 7.50 5.18 -27.54
CA LEU A 227 7.78 5.64 -28.89
C LEU A 227 6.87 4.93 -29.91
N PRO A 228 6.40 5.64 -30.94
CA PRO A 228 5.75 5.01 -32.08
C PRO A 228 6.68 3.97 -32.74
N GLY A 229 6.31 2.69 -32.68
CA GLY A 229 7.14 1.61 -33.20
C GLY A 229 7.88 0.81 -32.14
N GLY A 230 7.68 1.13 -30.87
CA GLY A 230 8.24 0.43 -29.70
C GLY A 230 9.45 1.14 -29.10
N GLY A 231 9.78 0.73 -27.87
CA GLY A 231 10.83 1.37 -27.06
C GLY A 231 10.33 2.57 -26.26
N ILE A 232 11.19 3.06 -25.39
CA ILE A 232 10.90 4.17 -24.47
C ILE A 232 12.01 5.23 -24.56
N LYS A 233 11.69 6.46 -24.17
CA LYS A 233 12.68 7.51 -23.90
C LYS A 233 12.31 8.27 -22.63
N LYS A 234 13.30 8.90 -22.00
CA LYS A 234 13.03 9.91 -20.98
C LYS A 234 12.13 11.01 -21.56
N ALA A 235 11.10 11.40 -20.84
CA ALA A 235 10.16 12.40 -21.29
C ALA A 235 10.78 13.81 -21.30
N ASP A 236 10.53 14.57 -22.36
CA ASP A 236 10.75 15.99 -22.35
C ASP A 236 9.56 16.65 -21.63
N PRO A 237 9.76 17.66 -20.76
CA PRO A 237 8.65 18.26 -20.02
C PRO A 237 7.67 19.00 -20.94
N LEU A 238 6.37 18.83 -20.71
CA LEU A 238 5.29 19.54 -21.39
C LEU A 238 4.68 20.64 -20.51
N TRP A 239 4.32 20.27 -19.28
CA TRP A 239 3.73 21.17 -18.28
C TRP A 239 4.76 21.69 -17.29
N HIS A 240 5.99 21.15 -17.31
CA HIS A 240 7.00 21.33 -16.27
C HIS A 240 6.45 20.97 -14.89
N GLY A 241 5.82 19.80 -14.81
CA GLY A 241 5.19 19.23 -13.61
C GLY A 241 3.69 18.99 -13.78
N VAL A 242 2.88 19.56 -12.90
CA VAL A 242 1.42 19.46 -12.87
C VAL A 242 0.77 20.65 -13.55
N SER A 243 -0.18 20.42 -14.47
CA SER A 243 -0.97 21.47 -15.11
C SER A 243 -1.97 22.13 -14.14
N GLU A 244 -2.63 23.22 -14.52
CA GLU A 244 -3.69 23.83 -13.72
C GLU A 244 -4.90 22.90 -13.54
N GLU A 245 -5.26 22.15 -14.58
CA GLU A 245 -6.27 21.09 -14.47
C GLU A 245 -5.83 19.97 -13.57
N GLY A 246 -4.53 19.61 -13.58
CA GLY A 246 -3.97 18.62 -12.68
C GLY A 246 -4.06 19.02 -11.21
N GLN A 247 -3.88 20.30 -10.90
CA GLN A 247 -4.06 20.82 -9.53
C GLN A 247 -5.52 20.68 -9.06
N LYS A 248 -6.50 20.98 -9.93
CA LYS A 248 -7.93 20.76 -9.65
C LYS A 248 -8.25 19.29 -9.44
N LEU A 249 -7.67 18.42 -10.27
CA LEU A 249 -7.86 16.98 -10.17
C LEU A 249 -7.29 16.44 -8.84
N VAL A 250 -6.07 16.82 -8.44
CA VAL A 250 -5.48 16.42 -7.15
C VAL A 250 -6.34 16.91 -5.98
N PHE A 251 -6.90 18.14 -6.05
CA PHE A 251 -7.86 18.62 -5.07
C PHE A 251 -9.09 17.72 -4.99
N GLU A 252 -9.67 17.32 -6.14
CA GLU A 252 -10.84 16.43 -6.16
C GLU A 252 -10.51 15.04 -5.64
N MET A 253 -9.34 14.47 -5.97
CA MET A 253 -8.88 13.20 -5.40
C MET A 253 -8.80 13.27 -3.88
N ASN A 254 -8.21 14.33 -3.32
CA ASN A 254 -8.13 14.53 -1.87
C ASN A 254 -9.54 14.66 -1.26
N ARG A 255 -10.45 15.38 -1.90
CA ARG A 255 -11.84 15.55 -1.45
C ARG A 255 -12.63 14.23 -1.45
N LEU A 256 -12.39 13.36 -2.42
CA LEU A 256 -13.02 12.06 -2.52
C LEU A 256 -12.49 11.05 -1.49
N GLY A 257 -11.23 11.13 -1.12
CA GLY A 257 -10.51 10.10 -0.41
C GLY A 257 -9.80 9.11 -1.34
N MET A 258 -9.53 9.53 -2.59
CA MET A 258 -8.73 8.78 -3.55
C MET A 258 -7.26 9.11 -3.36
N ILE A 259 -6.42 8.09 -3.20
CA ILE A 259 -4.97 8.27 -3.03
C ILE A 259 -4.36 8.77 -4.34
N VAL A 260 -3.54 9.81 -4.27
CA VAL A 260 -2.73 10.27 -5.40
C VAL A 260 -1.49 9.38 -5.50
N ASP A 261 -1.29 8.74 -6.66
CA ASP A 261 -0.13 7.91 -6.92
C ASP A 261 0.84 8.61 -7.88
N LEU A 262 2.12 8.66 -7.49
CA LEU A 262 3.22 9.32 -8.18
C LEU A 262 4.17 8.34 -8.89
N ALA A 263 3.83 7.06 -9.01
CA ALA A 263 4.53 6.19 -9.95
C ALA A 263 4.40 6.78 -11.36
N HIS A 264 5.36 6.52 -12.25
CA HIS A 264 5.41 6.99 -13.65
C HIS A 264 5.58 8.49 -13.91
N VAL A 265 5.40 9.35 -12.92
CA VAL A 265 5.42 10.81 -13.16
C VAL A 265 6.84 11.37 -13.24
N SER A 266 7.02 12.49 -13.91
CA SER A 266 8.30 13.22 -13.95
C SER A 266 8.72 13.71 -12.56
N THR A 267 10.02 13.94 -12.37
CA THR A 267 10.55 14.49 -11.10
C THR A 267 9.93 15.85 -10.76
N GLU A 268 9.62 16.68 -11.76
CA GLU A 268 8.93 17.95 -11.58
C GLU A 268 7.50 17.75 -11.06
N THR A 269 6.78 16.75 -11.60
CA THR A 269 5.45 16.39 -11.11
C THR A 269 5.52 15.86 -9.67
N MET A 270 6.51 15.02 -9.32
CA MET A 270 6.73 14.57 -7.94
C MET A 270 6.88 15.76 -7.01
N ARG A 271 7.73 16.72 -7.39
CA ARG A 271 8.02 17.92 -6.60
C ARG A 271 6.80 18.81 -6.40
N ASP A 272 6.04 19.05 -7.48
CA ASP A 272 4.82 19.85 -7.44
C ASP A 272 3.78 19.24 -6.49
N VAL A 273 3.47 17.94 -6.63
CA VAL A 273 2.46 17.28 -5.80
C VAL A 273 2.88 17.18 -4.33
N LEU A 274 4.17 17.06 -4.07
CA LEU A 274 4.72 17.08 -2.71
C LEU A 274 4.83 18.52 -2.12
N GLY A 275 4.44 19.55 -2.89
CA GLY A 275 4.32 20.93 -2.42
C GLY A 275 5.62 21.71 -2.37
N ALA A 276 6.65 21.29 -3.11
CA ALA A 276 7.95 21.95 -3.21
C ALA A 276 8.27 22.46 -4.63
N GLY A 277 7.29 22.46 -5.52
CA GLY A 277 7.42 22.89 -6.91
C GLY A 277 6.96 24.35 -7.11
N LYS A 278 5.80 24.52 -7.70
CA LYS A 278 5.23 25.83 -8.01
C LYS A 278 4.82 26.57 -6.74
N SER A 279 5.26 27.82 -6.63
CA SER A 279 5.21 28.61 -5.39
C SER A 279 3.81 28.88 -4.85
N GLU A 280 2.78 28.91 -5.69
CA GLU A 280 1.39 29.19 -5.29
C GLU A 280 0.57 27.94 -4.97
N TRP A 281 1.06 26.76 -5.33
CA TRP A 281 0.38 25.49 -5.06
C TRP A 281 1.11 24.67 -4.00
N ILE A 282 0.41 24.37 -2.91
CA ILE A 282 0.95 23.62 -1.76
C ILE A 282 1.02 22.10 -1.98
N GLY A 283 0.65 21.62 -3.19
CA GLY A 283 0.59 20.22 -3.51
C GLY A 283 -0.65 19.50 -2.95
N SER A 284 -0.54 18.18 -2.85
CA SER A 284 -1.58 17.37 -2.23
C SER A 284 -1.77 17.70 -0.75
N ARG A 285 -3.03 17.81 -0.31
CA ARG A 285 -3.38 17.97 1.12
C ARG A 285 -3.24 16.65 1.89
N ALA A 286 -3.51 15.54 1.23
CA ALA A 286 -3.33 14.21 1.78
C ALA A 286 -1.93 13.66 1.47
N PRO A 287 -1.40 12.73 2.27
CA PRO A 287 -0.21 11.99 1.89
C PRO A 287 -0.44 11.21 0.61
N VAL A 288 0.63 10.98 -0.15
CA VAL A 288 0.61 10.32 -1.45
C VAL A 288 1.37 9.01 -1.42
N ILE A 289 1.22 8.19 -2.48
CA ILE A 289 2.02 6.98 -2.66
C ILE A 289 2.82 7.05 -3.94
N TYR A 290 3.84 6.22 -4.00
CA TYR A 290 4.43 5.68 -5.21
C TYR A 290 4.08 4.20 -5.20
N SER A 291 3.08 3.80 -5.98
CA SER A 291 2.55 2.43 -5.95
C SER A 291 3.60 1.38 -6.32
N HIS A 292 4.56 1.75 -7.18
CA HIS A 292 5.68 0.91 -7.63
C HIS A 292 6.83 1.79 -8.17
N SER A 293 7.78 2.20 -7.30
CA SER A 293 8.98 2.98 -7.67
C SER A 293 10.14 2.64 -6.74
N SER A 294 11.37 2.80 -7.22
CA SER A 294 12.57 2.43 -6.47
C SER A 294 13.48 3.63 -6.21
N ALA A 295 14.65 3.44 -5.60
CA ALA A 295 15.59 4.52 -5.31
C ALA A 295 16.46 4.86 -6.52
N TYR A 296 16.47 6.12 -6.96
CA TYR A 296 17.24 6.59 -8.11
C TYR A 296 18.76 6.42 -7.94
N VAL A 297 19.28 6.63 -6.74
CA VAL A 297 20.73 6.48 -6.47
C VAL A 297 21.23 5.06 -6.74
N LEU A 298 20.40 4.05 -6.52
CA LEU A 298 20.79 2.66 -6.75
C LEU A 298 20.61 2.23 -8.21
N CYS A 299 19.68 2.83 -8.93
CA CYS A 299 19.46 2.63 -10.36
C CYS A 299 18.90 3.94 -10.94
N PRO A 300 19.69 4.70 -11.72
CA PRO A 300 19.35 6.06 -12.16
C PRO A 300 18.34 6.06 -13.32
N HIS A 301 17.29 5.26 -13.20
CA HIS A 301 16.18 5.22 -14.12
C HIS A 301 15.19 6.37 -13.85
N PRO A 302 14.62 7.06 -14.87
CA PRO A 302 13.67 8.16 -14.67
C PRO A 302 12.40 7.78 -13.86
N ARG A 303 12.05 6.49 -13.80
CA ARG A 303 10.94 5.95 -13.02
C ARG A 303 11.22 5.89 -11.50
N ASN A 304 12.47 6.06 -11.09
CA ASN A 304 12.91 5.97 -9.71
C ASN A 304 12.92 7.33 -9.01
N VAL A 305 12.84 7.30 -7.68
CA VAL A 305 12.66 8.49 -6.83
C VAL A 305 14.04 9.03 -6.40
N PRO A 306 14.39 10.28 -6.75
CA PRO A 306 15.62 10.94 -6.28
C PRO A 306 15.61 11.22 -4.77
N ASP A 307 16.80 11.36 -4.16
CA ASP A 307 16.95 11.54 -2.71
C ASP A 307 16.27 12.81 -2.18
N ASP A 308 16.36 13.91 -2.91
CA ASP A 308 15.69 15.16 -2.54
C ASP A 308 14.15 15.04 -2.57
N ILE A 309 13.62 14.17 -3.43
CA ILE A 309 12.20 13.84 -3.44
C ILE A 309 11.86 12.87 -2.30
N LEU A 310 12.73 11.91 -1.99
CA LEU A 310 12.54 11.03 -0.82
C LEU A 310 12.43 11.84 0.48
N GLU A 311 13.21 12.92 0.64
CA GLU A 311 13.07 13.82 1.78
C GLU A 311 11.68 14.49 1.83
N LEU A 312 11.14 14.93 0.70
CA LEU A 312 9.76 15.46 0.61
C LEU A 312 8.71 14.39 0.94
N VAL A 313 8.94 13.13 0.54
CA VAL A 313 8.08 11.99 0.93
C VAL A 313 8.01 11.85 2.45
N ARG A 314 9.15 11.98 3.14
CA ARG A 314 9.21 11.99 4.61
C ARG A 314 8.41 13.17 5.20
N GLU A 315 8.65 14.38 4.71
CA GLU A 315 8.01 15.60 5.20
C GLU A 315 6.48 15.55 5.04
N LYS A 316 5.99 14.99 3.94
CA LYS A 316 4.56 14.80 3.64
C LYS A 316 3.96 13.52 4.23
N ASN A 317 4.74 12.76 5.04
CA ASN A 317 4.29 11.49 5.63
C ASN A 317 3.77 10.47 4.61
N SER A 318 4.31 10.53 3.41
CA SER A 318 3.97 9.75 2.23
C SER A 318 4.71 8.41 2.18
N LEU A 319 4.58 7.64 1.09
CA LEU A 319 5.05 6.26 1.00
C LEU A 319 5.62 5.94 -0.38
N VAL A 320 6.81 5.33 -0.44
CA VAL A 320 7.35 4.71 -1.66
C VAL A 320 7.27 3.19 -1.53
N MET A 321 6.59 2.53 -2.45
CA MET A 321 6.52 1.07 -2.53
C MET A 321 7.47 0.58 -3.61
N VAL A 322 8.44 -0.25 -3.21
CA VAL A 322 9.58 -0.65 -4.07
C VAL A 322 9.10 -1.58 -5.16
N ASN A 323 9.40 -1.19 -6.42
CA ASN A 323 9.11 -1.93 -7.64
C ASN A 323 10.06 -3.14 -7.80
N PHE A 324 9.60 -4.19 -8.50
CA PHE A 324 10.40 -5.39 -8.78
C PHE A 324 10.90 -5.46 -10.21
N SER A 325 10.51 -4.54 -11.10
CA SER A 325 11.04 -4.55 -12.47
C SER A 325 12.57 -4.57 -12.48
N PRO A 326 13.22 -5.57 -13.12
CA PRO A 326 14.66 -5.65 -13.25
C PRO A 326 15.31 -4.35 -13.73
N ASP A 327 14.66 -3.66 -14.66
CA ASP A 327 15.16 -2.42 -15.26
C ASP A 327 15.18 -1.23 -14.27
N PHE A 328 14.39 -1.30 -13.18
CA PHE A 328 14.26 -0.22 -12.19
C PHE A 328 15.01 -0.53 -10.90
N ILE A 329 15.42 -1.78 -10.68
CA ILE A 329 16.16 -2.14 -9.48
C ILE A 329 17.66 -2.35 -9.75
N SER A 330 18.04 -2.71 -10.99
CA SER A 330 19.42 -3.02 -11.32
C SER A 330 19.80 -2.41 -12.67
N CYS A 331 20.44 -1.24 -12.64
CA CYS A 331 20.88 -0.54 -13.83
C CYS A 331 22.10 0.35 -13.54
N THR A 332 22.80 0.75 -14.60
CA THR A 332 23.94 1.68 -14.56
C THR A 332 23.67 2.88 -15.46
N ALA A 333 24.15 4.05 -15.05
CA ALA A 333 24.04 5.25 -15.88
C ALA A 333 24.65 5.03 -17.26
N SER A 334 24.00 5.58 -18.27
CA SER A 334 24.36 5.43 -19.68
C SER A 334 24.29 6.78 -20.40
N ASP A 335 25.11 6.95 -21.43
CA ASP A 335 25.13 8.11 -22.33
C ASP A 335 24.17 7.95 -23.52
N ARG A 336 23.19 7.07 -23.43
CA ARG A 336 22.20 6.83 -24.49
C ARG A 336 21.36 8.06 -24.78
N ALA A 337 21.11 8.29 -26.06
CA ALA A 337 20.34 9.46 -26.50
C ALA A 337 18.86 9.47 -26.02
N ASP A 338 18.32 8.30 -25.67
CA ASP A 338 16.98 8.15 -25.10
C ASP A 338 16.92 8.51 -23.60
N GLY A 339 18.07 8.72 -22.93
CA GLY A 339 18.16 9.05 -21.51
C GLY A 339 17.77 7.91 -20.59
N ILE A 340 17.76 6.66 -21.06
CA ILE A 340 17.47 5.46 -20.29
C ILE A 340 18.77 4.78 -19.91
N PRO A 341 18.98 4.38 -18.63
CA PRO A 341 20.18 3.68 -18.19
C PRO A 341 20.25 2.27 -18.79
N ASP A 342 21.44 1.68 -18.75
CA ASP A 342 21.64 0.31 -19.19
C ASP A 342 21.19 -0.65 -18.08
N ALA A 343 20.24 -1.52 -18.41
CA ALA A 343 19.74 -2.53 -17.48
C ALA A 343 20.78 -3.62 -17.20
N ASP A 344 20.84 -4.07 -15.95
CA ASP A 344 21.72 -5.17 -15.49
C ASP A 344 20.85 -6.31 -14.93
N ALA A 345 20.25 -7.06 -15.84
CA ALA A 345 19.34 -8.16 -15.50
C ALA A 345 20.02 -9.29 -14.69
N VAL A 346 21.34 -9.43 -14.80
CA VAL A 346 22.11 -10.47 -14.07
C VAL A 346 22.09 -10.22 -12.55
N HIS A 347 22.09 -8.95 -12.14
CA HIS A 347 22.08 -8.55 -10.74
C HIS A 347 20.68 -8.15 -10.25
N ALA A 348 19.63 -8.34 -11.05
CA ALA A 348 18.26 -8.16 -10.63
C ALA A 348 17.81 -9.36 -9.78
N THR A 349 17.92 -9.25 -8.47
CA THR A 349 17.64 -10.32 -7.50
C THR A 349 16.77 -9.83 -6.35
N LEU A 350 16.25 -10.76 -5.55
CA LEU A 350 15.56 -10.48 -4.29
C LEU A 350 16.40 -9.58 -3.38
N GLU A 351 17.70 -9.85 -3.28
CA GLU A 351 18.63 -9.06 -2.46
C GLU A 351 18.74 -7.62 -2.97
N ARG A 352 18.65 -7.44 -4.29
CA ARG A 352 18.66 -6.10 -4.89
C ARG A 352 17.40 -5.31 -4.59
N VAL A 353 16.22 -5.95 -4.59
CA VAL A 353 14.98 -5.35 -4.10
C VAL A 353 15.12 -4.97 -2.62
N ALA A 354 15.67 -5.86 -1.80
CA ALA A 354 15.96 -5.57 -0.40
C ALA A 354 16.93 -4.39 -0.22
N ASP A 355 17.94 -4.21 -1.12
CA ASP A 355 18.82 -3.03 -1.11
C ASP A 355 18.05 -1.73 -1.25
N HIS A 356 17.07 -1.67 -2.17
CA HIS A 356 16.22 -0.49 -2.35
C HIS A 356 15.37 -0.18 -1.11
N ILE A 357 14.75 -1.22 -0.52
CA ILE A 357 13.97 -1.06 0.72
C ILE A 357 14.85 -0.56 1.87
N MET A 358 16.03 -1.15 2.02
CA MET A 358 17.01 -0.74 3.04
C MET A 358 17.53 0.68 2.81
N TYR A 359 17.80 1.04 1.56
CA TYR A 359 18.27 2.38 1.21
C TYR A 359 17.25 3.44 1.60
N ILE A 360 16.01 3.30 1.12
CA ILE A 360 14.92 4.24 1.42
C ILE A 360 14.66 4.27 2.94
N GLY A 361 14.55 3.09 3.58
CA GLY A 361 14.30 2.98 5.01
C GLY A 361 15.40 3.60 5.88
N ASN A 362 16.66 3.52 5.46
CA ASN A 362 17.78 4.15 6.18
C ASN A 362 17.87 5.67 5.94
N LEU A 363 17.47 6.13 4.75
CA LEU A 363 17.54 7.55 4.40
C LEU A 363 16.39 8.35 5.05
N ILE A 364 15.15 7.88 4.91
CA ILE A 364 13.98 8.65 5.31
C ILE A 364 13.12 7.98 6.39
N GLY A 365 13.49 6.78 6.85
CA GLY A 365 12.76 6.00 7.85
C GLY A 365 11.91 4.88 7.24
N PHE A 366 11.84 3.75 7.95
CA PHE A 366 11.02 2.59 7.53
C PHE A 366 9.49 2.86 7.57
N GLU A 367 9.08 4.02 8.05
CA GLU A 367 7.72 4.53 7.97
C GLU A 367 7.29 4.93 6.55
N HIS A 368 8.24 5.09 5.63
CA HIS A 368 8.02 5.68 4.30
C HIS A 368 8.35 4.72 3.16
N VAL A 369 8.54 3.43 3.46
CA VAL A 369 8.82 2.42 2.44
C VAL A 369 7.87 1.23 2.55
N GLY A 370 7.51 0.64 1.41
CA GLY A 370 6.63 -0.52 1.28
C GLY A 370 7.00 -1.38 0.08
N ILE A 371 6.08 -2.24 -0.34
CA ILE A 371 6.23 -3.20 -1.44
C ILE A 371 5.18 -2.90 -2.51
N GLY A 372 5.60 -2.77 -3.77
CA GLY A 372 4.74 -2.61 -4.93
C GLY A 372 5.35 -3.36 -6.11
N SER A 373 4.98 -4.63 -6.28
CA SER A 373 5.75 -5.57 -7.09
C SER A 373 5.77 -5.25 -8.57
N ASP A 374 4.67 -4.71 -9.10
CA ASP A 374 4.44 -4.56 -10.52
C ASP A 374 4.30 -5.94 -11.22
N PHE A 375 3.91 -6.97 -10.45
CA PHE A 375 3.64 -8.29 -11.00
C PHE A 375 2.52 -8.22 -12.04
N ASP A 376 2.60 -9.07 -13.04
CA ASP A 376 1.73 -9.13 -14.20
C ASP A 376 1.83 -7.89 -15.15
N GLY A 377 2.49 -6.79 -14.74
CA GLY A 377 2.82 -5.61 -15.56
C GLY A 377 4.24 -5.60 -16.12
N ILE A 378 5.13 -6.45 -15.62
CA ILE A 378 6.54 -6.51 -16.02
C ILE A 378 6.85 -7.79 -16.82
N PRO A 379 7.69 -7.69 -17.88
CA PRO A 379 7.98 -8.83 -18.75
C PRO A 379 8.91 -9.86 -18.11
N THR A 380 9.69 -9.46 -17.11
CA THR A 380 10.65 -10.31 -16.37
C THR A 380 10.67 -9.89 -14.91
N VAL A 381 11.06 -10.81 -14.04
CA VAL A 381 11.06 -10.64 -12.58
C VAL A 381 12.45 -10.88 -12.00
N PRO A 382 12.75 -10.36 -10.79
CA PRO A 382 14.04 -10.61 -10.14
C PRO A 382 14.18 -12.08 -9.74
N GLN A 383 15.42 -12.59 -9.82
CA GLN A 383 15.72 -13.91 -9.30
C GLN A 383 15.38 -13.99 -7.80
N GLY A 384 14.60 -15.01 -7.42
CA GLY A 384 14.14 -15.21 -6.04
C GLY A 384 12.80 -14.54 -5.71
N LEU A 385 12.25 -13.75 -6.65
CA LEU A 385 10.92 -13.13 -6.57
C LEU A 385 10.12 -13.45 -7.85
N GLU A 386 9.99 -14.74 -8.17
CA GLU A 386 9.39 -15.21 -9.41
C GLU A 386 7.89 -14.96 -9.49
N ASP A 387 7.21 -14.87 -8.35
CA ASP A 387 5.76 -14.61 -8.23
C ASP A 387 5.38 -14.23 -6.79
N VAL A 388 4.11 -13.97 -6.55
CA VAL A 388 3.57 -13.56 -5.24
C VAL A 388 3.85 -14.57 -4.11
N SER A 389 4.14 -15.84 -4.40
CA SER A 389 4.48 -16.85 -3.38
C SER A 389 5.82 -16.57 -2.68
N ARG A 390 6.66 -15.72 -3.27
CA ARG A 390 8.02 -15.41 -2.82
C ARG A 390 8.11 -14.25 -1.83
N PHE A 391 7.07 -13.48 -1.62
CA PHE A 391 7.09 -12.36 -0.67
C PHE A 391 7.66 -12.68 0.73
N PRO A 392 7.35 -13.85 1.36
CA PRO A 392 7.95 -14.17 2.66
C PRO A 392 9.48 -14.25 2.63
N HIS A 393 10.09 -14.60 1.48
CA HIS A 393 11.55 -14.64 1.34
C HIS A 393 12.17 -13.24 1.40
N LEU A 394 11.50 -12.23 0.83
CA LEU A 394 11.92 -10.84 0.93
C LEU A 394 11.89 -10.37 2.38
N ILE A 395 10.85 -10.73 3.13
CA ILE A 395 10.75 -10.36 4.56
C ILE A 395 11.81 -11.06 5.39
N ILE A 396 12.10 -12.35 5.11
CA ILE A 396 13.23 -13.08 5.72
C ILE A 396 14.55 -12.32 5.49
N GLU A 397 14.78 -11.86 4.26
CA GLU A 397 15.99 -11.13 3.91
C GLU A 397 16.10 -9.80 4.66
N LEU A 398 15.02 -9.03 4.75
CA LEU A 398 15.01 -7.78 5.55
C LEU A 398 15.33 -8.03 7.03
N LEU A 399 14.74 -9.08 7.62
CA LEU A 399 15.02 -9.44 9.01
C LEU A 399 16.48 -9.91 9.22
N LYS A 400 17.08 -10.64 8.26
CA LYS A 400 18.51 -11.01 8.29
C LYS A 400 19.42 -9.78 8.24
N ARG A 401 19.02 -8.74 7.50
CA ARG A 401 19.74 -7.45 7.42
C ARG A 401 19.56 -6.57 8.64
N GLY A 402 18.81 -7.02 9.65
CA GLY A 402 18.64 -6.35 10.92
C GLY A 402 17.42 -5.42 11.02
N VAL A 403 16.51 -5.44 10.03
CA VAL A 403 15.23 -4.75 10.16
C VAL A 403 14.47 -5.32 11.36
N SER A 404 13.95 -4.45 12.23
CA SER A 404 13.18 -4.87 13.40
C SER A 404 11.82 -5.45 12.99
N ASP A 405 11.21 -6.32 13.83
CA ASP A 405 9.85 -6.85 13.59
C ASP A 405 8.83 -5.71 13.42
N LYS A 406 9.01 -4.62 14.19
CA LYS A 406 8.17 -3.43 14.12
C LYS A 406 8.29 -2.74 12.77
N ASP A 407 9.50 -2.56 12.27
CA ASP A 407 9.72 -1.90 10.97
C ASP A 407 9.34 -2.82 9.81
N ALA A 408 9.60 -4.11 9.91
CA ALA A 408 9.10 -5.08 8.93
C ALA A 408 7.57 -5.08 8.85
N SER A 409 6.86 -4.98 10.00
CA SER A 409 5.38 -4.83 10.01
C SER A 409 4.90 -3.56 9.30
N LYS A 410 5.67 -2.46 9.37
CA LYS A 410 5.36 -1.24 8.62
C LYS A 410 5.53 -1.46 7.12
N VAL A 411 6.68 -2.03 6.71
CA VAL A 411 7.05 -2.26 5.31
C VAL A 411 6.06 -3.19 4.60
N VAL A 412 5.64 -4.29 5.24
CA VAL A 412 4.76 -5.28 4.61
C VAL A 412 3.38 -4.74 4.27
N GLY A 413 2.88 -3.71 4.97
CA GLY A 413 1.57 -3.12 4.67
C GLY A 413 1.08 -2.11 5.70
N GLY A 414 1.70 -2.07 6.90
CA GLY A 414 1.31 -1.13 7.95
C GLY A 414 1.39 0.33 7.50
N ASN A 415 2.39 0.69 6.69
CA ASN A 415 2.55 2.03 6.15
C ASN A 415 1.46 2.38 5.13
N LEU A 416 1.13 1.46 4.22
CA LEU A 416 0.08 1.68 3.23
C LEU A 416 -1.28 1.87 3.91
N LEU A 417 -1.60 1.05 4.91
CA LEU A 417 -2.82 1.21 5.70
C LEU A 417 -2.86 2.56 6.44
N ARG A 418 -1.72 3.03 6.95
CA ARG A 418 -1.61 4.35 7.59
C ARG A 418 -1.89 5.46 6.59
N VAL A 419 -1.22 5.46 5.43
CA VAL A 419 -1.41 6.47 4.39
C VAL A 419 -2.86 6.47 3.91
N TRP A 420 -3.41 5.31 3.58
CA TRP A 420 -4.79 5.19 3.10
C TRP A 420 -5.80 5.74 4.10
N LYS A 421 -5.63 5.39 5.39
CA LYS A 421 -6.48 5.94 6.45
C LYS A 421 -6.36 7.47 6.57
N GLN A 422 -5.16 8.03 6.43
CA GLN A 422 -4.95 9.48 6.45
C GLN A 422 -5.60 10.18 5.25
N VAL A 423 -5.62 9.54 4.09
CA VAL A 423 -6.35 10.04 2.91
C VAL A 423 -7.84 10.10 3.18
N ASP A 424 -8.43 9.04 3.77
CA ASP A 424 -9.84 9.04 4.21
C ASP A 424 -10.12 10.17 5.21
N GLU A 425 -9.22 10.38 6.19
CA GLU A 425 -9.37 11.43 7.21
C GLU A 425 -9.34 12.83 6.59
N VAL A 426 -8.41 13.10 5.66
CA VAL A 426 -8.34 14.39 4.93
C VAL A 426 -9.61 14.62 4.11
N ALA A 427 -10.13 13.59 3.45
CA ALA A 427 -11.38 13.72 2.68
C ALA A 427 -12.57 14.10 3.57
N LEU A 428 -12.70 13.45 4.72
CA LEU A 428 -13.76 13.75 5.70
C LEU A 428 -13.63 15.19 6.23
N GLU A 429 -12.41 15.66 6.51
CA GLU A 429 -12.14 17.03 6.93
C GLU A 429 -12.53 18.02 5.83
N MET A 430 -12.05 17.81 4.59
CA MET A 430 -12.39 18.69 3.46
C MET A 430 -13.90 18.80 3.23
N GLN A 431 -14.61 17.66 3.29
CA GLN A 431 -16.06 17.64 3.12
C GLN A 431 -16.80 18.32 4.27
N ALA A 432 -16.33 18.14 5.53
CA ALA A 432 -16.87 18.83 6.69
C ALA A 432 -16.68 20.36 6.64
N ASP A 433 -15.54 20.79 6.07
CA ASP A 433 -15.23 22.20 5.82
C ASP A 433 -16.03 22.80 4.64
N GLY A 434 -16.86 22.00 3.97
CA GLY A 434 -17.71 22.43 2.86
C GLY A 434 -17.02 22.48 1.51
N ALA A 435 -15.91 21.75 1.30
CA ALA A 435 -15.27 21.64 -0.01
C ALA A 435 -16.24 21.07 -1.05
N LEU A 436 -16.56 21.86 -2.07
CA LEU A 436 -17.43 21.44 -3.16
C LEU A 436 -16.69 20.55 -4.15
N PRO A 437 -17.40 19.64 -4.86
CA PRO A 437 -16.82 18.90 -5.98
C PRO A 437 -16.23 19.86 -7.03
N ALA A 438 -15.05 19.53 -7.52
CA ALA A 438 -14.48 20.28 -8.64
C ALA A 438 -15.30 20.04 -9.91
N GLU A 439 -15.43 21.07 -10.74
CA GLU A 439 -16.15 21.00 -12.02
C GLU A 439 -15.16 20.98 -13.19
N ASP A 440 -15.53 20.23 -14.28
CA ASP A 440 -14.76 20.12 -15.52
C ASP A 440 -14.66 21.46 -16.25
#